data_6a04987cc3d9e371324b3534b0769920
#
_entry.id   6a04987cc3d9e371324b3534b0769920
#
_cell.length_a   1.000
_cell.length_b   1.000
_cell.length_c   1.000
_cell.angle_alpha   90.00
_cell.angle_beta   90.00
_cell.angle_gamma   90.00
#
_symmetry.space_group_name_H-M   'P 1'
#
loop_
_entity.id
_entity.type
_entity.pdbx_description
1 polymer ?
#
loop_
_entity_poly.entity_id
_entity_poly.type
_entity_poly.pdbx_seq_one_letter_code
_entity_poly.pdbx_strand_id
1 'polypeptide(L)'
;MLKKFRADLHIHTILSPCTELTEMSPHAIVERARHADLNIIAICDHNSCENVAATRKASLNTDLVVLAGIEIASKEEVHTLGLFDNEKETLKVQEIVYDNLPGENDEETFGYQVVANEKDEVLGYNKRLLIGATTLSLEEIVNLIHSFNGLAIASHIDREAFSIIGQLGFIPKGLALDGLEISPRIGIKEAREKFPQIGDYPLITSSDAHTLGDIGKSSTTFLMEEVSIKEMKMALAGKEGRKVIL
;
A
#
# COMPACT_ATOMS: atom_id res chain seq x y z
N MET A 1 -1.39 -25.98 -6.59
CA MET A 1 -1.65 -25.65 -8.03
C MET A 1 -1.75 -24.15 -8.16
N LEU A 2 -1.02 -23.57 -9.14
CA LEU A 2 -1.02 -22.13 -9.34
C LEU A 2 -2.38 -21.62 -9.83
N LYS A 3 -2.85 -20.51 -9.24
CA LYS A 3 -4.09 -19.81 -9.57
C LYS A 3 -3.80 -18.35 -9.85
N LYS A 4 -4.66 -17.69 -10.59
CA LYS A 4 -4.60 -16.24 -10.82
C LYS A 4 -5.36 -15.52 -9.71
N PHE A 5 -4.72 -14.50 -9.14
CA PHE A 5 -5.31 -13.60 -8.16
C PHE A 5 -5.14 -12.15 -8.63
N ARG A 6 -6.23 -11.47 -8.87
CA ARG A 6 -6.25 -10.05 -9.24
C ARG A 6 -6.21 -9.21 -7.98
N ALA A 7 -5.19 -8.36 -7.85
CA ALA A 7 -4.87 -7.61 -6.65
C ALA A 7 -4.80 -6.11 -6.91
N ASP A 8 -5.43 -5.32 -6.04
CA ASP A 8 -5.22 -3.88 -5.91
C ASP A 8 -4.56 -3.64 -4.53
N LEU A 9 -3.27 -3.35 -4.57
CA LEU A 9 -2.41 -3.39 -3.38
C LEU A 9 -2.16 -2.01 -2.75
N HIS A 10 -2.90 -0.98 -3.19
CA HIS A 10 -2.73 0.38 -2.69
C HIS A 10 -4.08 1.10 -2.64
N ILE A 11 -4.74 1.02 -1.48
CA ILE A 11 -6.04 1.63 -1.24
C ILE A 11 -6.00 2.36 0.11
N HIS A 12 -6.42 3.61 0.12
CA HIS A 12 -6.55 4.41 1.33
C HIS A 12 -7.97 4.35 1.88
N THR A 13 -8.11 4.51 3.20
CA THR A 13 -9.40 4.63 3.89
C THR A 13 -9.65 6.06 4.35
N ILE A 14 -10.80 6.30 5.00
CA ILE A 14 -11.11 7.56 5.68
C ILE A 14 -10.13 7.94 6.80
N LEU A 15 -9.11 7.13 7.07
CA LEU A 15 -8.02 7.47 7.97
C LEU A 15 -6.99 8.39 7.30
N SER A 16 -6.81 8.26 5.99
CA SER A 16 -5.97 9.15 5.18
C SER A 16 -6.76 10.42 4.85
N PRO A 17 -6.33 11.62 5.29
CA PRO A 17 -7.13 12.84 5.18
C PRO A 17 -7.29 13.35 3.73
N CYS A 18 -6.57 12.79 2.79
CA CYS A 18 -6.69 13.05 1.35
C CYS A 18 -7.79 12.24 0.66
N THR A 19 -8.52 11.38 1.40
CA THR A 19 -9.64 10.59 0.86
C THR A 19 -10.97 11.29 1.03
N GLU A 20 -11.99 10.85 0.29
CA GLU A 20 -13.36 11.29 0.50
C GLU A 20 -13.95 10.65 1.76
N LEU A 21 -14.13 11.48 2.82
CA LEU A 21 -14.57 11.06 4.16
C LEU A 21 -15.87 10.25 4.18
N THR A 22 -16.78 10.50 3.24
CA THR A 22 -18.09 9.86 3.22
C THR A 22 -18.13 8.54 2.47
N GLU A 23 -17.07 8.20 1.74
CA GLU A 23 -17.07 7.08 0.81
C GLU A 23 -16.06 5.99 1.15
N MET A 24 -14.81 6.36 1.53
CA MET A 24 -13.71 5.42 1.71
C MET A 24 -13.72 4.70 3.07
N SER A 25 -14.90 4.31 3.52
CA SER A 25 -15.07 3.54 4.75
C SER A 25 -14.70 2.04 4.58
N PRO A 26 -14.33 1.33 5.66
CA PRO A 26 -13.94 -0.08 5.60
C PRO A 26 -14.93 -0.99 4.87
N HIS A 27 -16.22 -0.87 5.17
CA HIS A 27 -17.25 -1.70 4.54
C HIS A 27 -17.46 -1.31 3.06
N ALA A 28 -17.52 -0.02 2.76
CA ALA A 28 -17.73 0.47 1.39
C ALA A 28 -16.58 0.05 0.45
N ILE A 29 -15.32 0.08 0.93
CA ILE A 29 -14.15 -0.40 0.19
C ILE A 29 -14.30 -1.89 -0.15
N VAL A 30 -14.68 -2.73 0.81
CA VAL A 30 -14.87 -4.17 0.60
C VAL A 30 -15.94 -4.43 -0.45
N GLU A 31 -17.10 -3.79 -0.35
CA GLU A 31 -18.18 -3.95 -1.32
C GLU A 31 -17.74 -3.47 -2.72
N ARG A 32 -17.04 -2.35 -2.81
CA ARG A 32 -16.53 -1.86 -4.09
C ARG A 32 -15.48 -2.78 -4.71
N ALA A 33 -14.56 -3.30 -3.90
CA ALA A 33 -13.53 -4.24 -4.36
C ALA A 33 -14.14 -5.54 -4.91
N ARG A 34 -15.18 -6.05 -4.26
CA ARG A 34 -15.95 -7.22 -4.74
C ARG A 34 -16.63 -6.95 -6.07
N HIS A 35 -17.27 -5.78 -6.23
CA HIS A 35 -17.89 -5.37 -7.51
C HIS A 35 -16.87 -5.12 -8.62
N ALA A 36 -15.59 -4.92 -8.27
CA ALA A 36 -14.49 -4.78 -9.22
C ALA A 36 -13.82 -6.14 -9.55
N ASP A 37 -14.38 -7.27 -9.10
CA ASP A 37 -13.84 -8.61 -9.28
C ASP A 37 -12.38 -8.75 -8.81
N LEU A 38 -12.02 -8.09 -7.70
CA LEU A 38 -10.73 -8.24 -7.05
C LEU A 38 -10.73 -9.46 -6.14
N ASN A 39 -9.61 -10.18 -6.12
CA ASN A 39 -9.39 -11.29 -5.19
C ASN A 39 -8.62 -10.83 -3.94
N ILE A 40 -7.79 -9.81 -4.10
CA ILE A 40 -6.92 -9.28 -3.06
C ILE A 40 -6.98 -7.76 -3.09
N ILE A 41 -7.07 -7.15 -1.91
CA ILE A 41 -6.79 -5.73 -1.71
C ILE A 41 -5.79 -5.56 -0.57
N ALA A 42 -5.07 -4.45 -0.55
CA ALA A 42 -4.32 -4.03 0.62
C ALA A 42 -4.74 -2.62 1.05
N ILE A 43 -4.93 -2.44 2.35
CA ILE A 43 -5.20 -1.13 2.95
C ILE A 43 -3.88 -0.51 3.35
N CYS A 44 -3.57 0.63 2.77
CA CYS A 44 -2.27 1.29 2.88
C CYS A 44 -2.43 2.78 3.22
N ASP A 45 -3.07 3.07 4.35
CA ASP A 45 -3.19 4.45 4.82
C ASP A 45 -1.81 5.06 5.12
N HIS A 46 -1.71 6.38 4.97
CA HIS A 46 -0.47 7.11 5.25
C HIS A 46 -0.01 6.91 6.69
N ASN A 47 1.18 6.36 6.86
CA ASN A 47 1.87 6.13 8.14
C ASN A 47 1.03 5.41 9.21
N SER A 48 -0.08 4.76 8.86
CA SER A 48 -0.99 4.11 9.79
C SER A 48 -1.65 2.86 9.20
N CYS A 49 -2.07 1.94 10.07
CA CYS A 49 -2.83 0.74 9.71
C CYS A 49 -4.08 0.54 10.59
N GLU A 50 -4.57 1.60 11.25
CA GLU A 50 -5.66 1.48 12.25
C GLU A 50 -6.98 0.97 11.65
N ASN A 51 -7.28 1.25 10.37
CA ASN A 51 -8.48 0.76 9.70
C ASN A 51 -8.31 -0.62 9.02
N VAL A 52 -7.12 -1.21 9.05
CA VAL A 52 -6.87 -2.55 8.47
C VAL A 52 -7.75 -3.62 9.12
N ALA A 53 -7.79 -3.66 10.46
CA ALA A 53 -8.58 -4.64 11.20
C ALA A 53 -10.08 -4.54 10.89
N ALA A 54 -10.60 -3.32 10.75
CA ALA A 54 -11.99 -3.06 10.39
C ALA A 54 -12.29 -3.56 8.97
N THR A 55 -11.45 -3.26 8.00
CA THR A 55 -11.62 -3.71 6.61
C THR A 55 -11.52 -5.23 6.50
N ARG A 56 -10.59 -5.87 7.22
CA ARG A 56 -10.52 -7.35 7.29
C ARG A 56 -11.77 -7.97 7.89
N LYS A 57 -12.33 -7.38 8.94
CA LYS A 57 -13.58 -7.85 9.53
C LYS A 57 -14.77 -7.65 8.58
N ALA A 58 -14.83 -6.53 7.85
CA ALA A 58 -15.85 -6.29 6.85
C ALA A 58 -15.81 -7.31 5.70
N SER A 59 -14.62 -7.85 5.36
CA SER A 59 -14.46 -8.86 4.32
C SER A 59 -14.76 -10.29 4.78
N LEU A 60 -14.99 -10.55 6.08
CA LEU A 60 -15.37 -11.87 6.58
C LEU A 60 -16.63 -12.38 5.86
N ASN A 61 -16.64 -13.65 5.50
CA ASN A 61 -17.68 -14.31 4.71
C ASN A 61 -17.74 -13.87 3.22
N THR A 62 -16.67 -13.31 2.70
CA THR A 62 -16.45 -13.05 1.26
C THR A 62 -15.22 -13.81 0.77
N ASP A 63 -15.06 -13.90 -0.56
CA ASP A 63 -13.85 -14.47 -1.18
C ASP A 63 -12.71 -13.45 -1.33
N LEU A 64 -12.91 -12.21 -0.86
CA LEU A 64 -11.92 -11.13 -0.91
C LEU A 64 -10.93 -11.25 0.25
N VAL A 65 -9.64 -11.32 -0.08
CA VAL A 65 -8.56 -11.28 0.91
C VAL A 65 -8.08 -9.85 1.10
N VAL A 66 -8.09 -9.37 2.34
CA VAL A 66 -7.55 -8.06 2.72
C VAL A 66 -6.18 -8.25 3.36
N LEU A 67 -5.12 -7.84 2.68
CA LEU A 67 -3.77 -7.78 3.25
C LEU A 67 -3.64 -6.59 4.19
N ALA A 68 -2.86 -6.77 5.25
CA ALA A 68 -2.50 -5.66 6.11
C ALA A 68 -1.39 -4.84 5.45
N GLY A 69 -1.60 -3.54 5.30
CA GLY A 69 -0.66 -2.64 4.65
C GLY A 69 -0.49 -1.34 5.43
N ILE A 70 0.52 -0.61 5.05
CA ILE A 70 0.83 0.74 5.50
C ILE A 70 1.65 1.44 4.41
N GLU A 71 1.33 2.67 4.07
CA GLU A 71 2.17 3.50 3.22
C GLU A 71 3.02 4.44 4.10
N ILE A 72 4.33 4.23 4.14
CA ILE A 72 5.24 4.96 5.02
C ILE A 72 5.97 6.03 4.22
N ALA A 73 5.92 7.29 4.69
CA ALA A 73 6.68 8.40 4.14
C ALA A 73 8.04 8.52 4.84
N SER A 74 9.13 8.37 4.09
CA SER A 74 10.49 8.53 4.61
C SER A 74 10.85 10.02 4.83
N LYS A 75 11.97 10.29 5.52
CA LYS A 75 12.51 11.65 5.67
C LYS A 75 12.91 12.29 4.34
N GLU A 76 13.13 11.49 3.31
CA GLU A 76 13.36 11.94 1.94
C GLU A 76 12.05 12.21 1.19
N GLU A 77 10.89 12.11 1.87
CA GLU A 77 9.55 12.22 1.28
C GLU A 77 9.27 11.17 0.20
N VAL A 78 9.84 9.97 0.34
CA VAL A 78 9.54 8.83 -0.53
C VAL A 78 8.51 7.93 0.14
N HIS A 79 7.43 7.62 -0.56
CA HIS A 79 6.42 6.68 -0.10
C HIS A 79 6.82 5.22 -0.39
N THR A 80 6.60 4.36 0.58
CA THR A 80 6.90 2.92 0.50
C THR A 80 5.76 2.11 1.09
N LEU A 81 5.20 1.20 0.31
CA LEU A 81 4.22 0.23 0.82
C LEU A 81 4.93 -0.85 1.61
N GLY A 82 4.48 -1.07 2.83
CA GLY A 82 4.75 -2.24 3.63
C GLY A 82 3.52 -3.14 3.65
N LEU A 83 3.61 -4.36 3.09
CA LEU A 83 2.49 -5.30 3.05
C LEU A 83 2.81 -6.53 3.90
N PHE A 84 1.80 -7.04 4.63
CA PHE A 84 1.97 -8.11 5.62
C PHE A 84 0.81 -9.10 5.58
N ASP A 85 1.08 -10.35 5.96
CA ASP A 85 0.06 -11.40 6.06
C ASP A 85 -0.93 -11.16 7.21
N ASN A 86 -0.48 -10.51 8.28
CA ASN A 86 -1.31 -10.27 9.44
C ASN A 86 -1.12 -8.87 10.06
N GLU A 87 -2.15 -8.43 10.75
CA GLU A 87 -2.19 -7.09 11.38
C GLU A 87 -1.22 -6.90 12.56
N LYS A 88 -0.80 -7.98 13.23
CA LYS A 88 0.09 -7.88 14.40
C LYS A 88 1.47 -7.36 14.02
N GLU A 89 1.97 -7.79 12.86
CA GLU A 89 3.25 -7.33 12.33
C GLU A 89 3.13 -5.89 11.87
N THR A 90 2.04 -5.54 11.19
CA THR A 90 1.79 -4.18 10.73
C THR A 90 1.62 -3.19 11.89
N LEU A 91 0.93 -3.60 12.97
CA LEU A 91 0.80 -2.77 14.18
C LEU A 91 2.14 -2.48 14.86
N LYS A 92 3.06 -3.45 14.91
CA LYS A 92 4.42 -3.22 15.43
C LYS A 92 5.22 -2.26 14.56
N VAL A 93 5.07 -2.37 13.24
CA VAL A 93 5.66 -1.41 12.31
C VAL A 93 5.07 -0.03 12.54
N GLN A 94 3.75 0.08 12.68
CA GLN A 94 3.07 1.34 12.98
C GLN A 94 3.56 1.97 14.29
N GLU A 95 3.77 1.20 15.35
CA GLU A 95 4.31 1.73 16.62
C GLU A 95 5.66 2.44 16.38
N ILE A 96 6.57 1.81 15.63
CA ILE A 96 7.87 2.39 15.30
C ILE A 96 7.70 3.61 14.38
N VAL A 97 6.80 3.56 13.41
CA VAL A 97 6.46 4.68 12.53
C VAL A 97 5.94 5.85 13.37
N TYR A 98 5.03 5.62 14.29
CA TYR A 98 4.44 6.65 15.18
C TYR A 98 5.48 7.31 16.09
N ASP A 99 6.45 6.55 16.61
CA ASP A 99 7.56 7.09 17.41
C ASP A 99 8.49 8.01 16.59
N ASN A 100 8.44 7.89 15.27
CA ASN A 100 9.26 8.65 14.33
C ASN A 100 8.44 9.62 13.45
N LEU A 101 7.15 9.82 13.73
CA LEU A 101 6.27 10.70 12.98
C LEU A 101 6.04 11.99 13.75
N PRO A 102 6.72 13.10 13.41
CA PRO A 102 6.55 14.38 14.06
C PRO A 102 5.26 15.08 13.61
N GLY A 103 4.78 15.98 14.46
CA GLY A 103 3.65 16.86 14.16
C GLY A 103 2.31 16.30 14.60
N GLU A 104 1.35 17.20 14.69
CA GLU A 104 -0.04 16.93 15.00
C GLU A 104 -0.93 17.36 13.82
N ASN A 105 -2.03 16.65 13.63
CA ASN A 105 -2.99 16.96 12.58
C ASN A 105 -3.76 18.23 12.94
N ASP A 106 -3.89 19.12 11.97
CA ASP A 106 -4.83 20.22 11.99
C ASP A 106 -6.03 19.88 11.11
N GLU A 107 -7.15 19.56 11.74
CA GLU A 107 -8.36 19.10 11.04
C GLU A 107 -8.96 20.16 10.11
N GLU A 108 -8.74 21.45 10.39
CA GLU A 108 -9.18 22.55 9.52
C GLU A 108 -8.32 22.65 8.24
N THR A 109 -7.03 22.33 8.36
CA THR A 109 -6.07 22.42 7.25
C THR A 109 -6.00 21.13 6.45
N PHE A 110 -5.92 19.98 7.11
CA PHE A 110 -5.65 18.67 6.47
C PHE A 110 -6.86 17.74 6.42
N GLY A 111 -7.93 18.04 7.15
CA GLY A 111 -9.10 17.18 7.25
C GLY A 111 -9.04 16.18 8.41
N TYR A 112 -10.11 15.41 8.55
CA TYR A 112 -10.26 14.41 9.60
C TYR A 112 -9.56 13.11 9.22
N GLN A 113 -8.91 12.47 10.20
CA GLN A 113 -8.27 11.16 10.09
C GLN A 113 -9.09 10.17 10.91
N VAL A 114 -10.09 9.55 10.27
CA VAL A 114 -11.15 8.80 10.95
C VAL A 114 -10.75 7.36 11.15
N VAL A 115 -10.82 6.91 12.41
CA VAL A 115 -10.76 5.49 12.77
C VAL A 115 -12.17 4.94 12.86
N ALA A 116 -12.48 3.90 12.10
CA ALA A 116 -13.80 3.29 12.03
C ALA A 116 -13.77 1.78 12.29
N ASN A 117 -14.94 1.21 12.62
CA ASN A 117 -15.10 -0.24 12.70
C ASN A 117 -15.64 -0.83 11.37
N GLU A 118 -15.86 -2.15 11.36
CA GLU A 118 -16.37 -2.90 10.19
C GLU A 118 -17.82 -2.57 9.79
N LYS A 119 -18.51 -1.74 10.56
CA LYS A 119 -19.87 -1.23 10.27
C LYS A 119 -19.87 0.23 9.90
N ASP A 120 -18.68 0.79 9.65
CA ASP A 120 -18.46 2.21 9.35
C ASP A 120 -18.81 3.17 10.49
N GLU A 121 -18.92 2.66 11.73
CA GLU A 121 -19.12 3.47 12.91
C GLU A 121 -17.78 4.13 13.32
N VAL A 122 -17.79 5.45 13.53
CA VAL A 122 -16.60 6.20 13.94
C VAL A 122 -16.21 5.82 15.38
N LEU A 123 -14.99 5.34 15.57
CA LEU A 123 -14.40 5.00 16.87
C LEU A 123 -13.60 6.15 17.45
N GLY A 124 -13.05 7.01 16.60
CA GLY A 124 -12.22 8.15 17.00
C GLY A 124 -11.52 8.81 15.83
N TYR A 125 -10.59 9.71 16.16
CA TYR A 125 -9.78 10.45 15.20
C TYR A 125 -8.31 10.36 15.58
N ASN A 126 -7.45 10.02 14.62
CA ASN A 126 -6.01 10.06 14.83
C ASN A 126 -5.54 11.52 14.81
N LYS A 127 -4.75 11.91 15.81
CA LYS A 127 -4.26 13.29 15.99
C LYS A 127 -2.83 13.51 15.48
N ARG A 128 -2.14 12.46 15.01
CA ARG A 128 -0.82 12.59 14.38
C ARG A 128 -0.97 13.16 12.98
N LEU A 129 0.04 13.86 12.49
CA LEU A 129 0.06 14.32 11.11
C LEU A 129 0.39 13.13 10.18
N LEU A 130 -0.60 12.28 9.90
CA LEU A 130 -0.38 11.02 9.15
C LEU A 130 0.16 11.25 7.74
N ILE A 131 -0.18 12.37 7.08
CA ILE A 131 0.37 12.71 5.75
C ILE A 131 1.80 13.26 5.81
N GLY A 132 2.36 13.46 7.01
CA GLY A 132 3.72 13.98 7.20
C GLY A 132 4.80 12.94 6.92
N ALA A 133 6.03 13.42 6.69
CA ALA A 133 7.19 12.56 6.58
C ALA A 133 7.67 12.11 7.98
N THR A 134 8.09 10.85 8.07
CA THR A 134 8.77 10.33 9.27
C THR A 134 10.21 10.83 9.34
N THR A 135 10.87 10.64 10.47
CA THR A 135 12.33 10.87 10.59
C THR A 135 13.17 9.69 10.09
N LEU A 136 12.52 8.57 9.73
CA LEU A 136 13.17 7.37 9.19
C LEU A 136 13.62 7.60 7.75
N SER A 137 14.82 7.15 7.42
CA SER A 137 15.29 7.09 6.03
C SER A 137 14.57 5.99 5.25
N LEU A 138 14.56 6.11 3.93
CA LEU A 138 14.02 5.08 3.04
C LEU A 138 14.65 3.70 3.31
N GLU A 139 15.97 3.63 3.56
CA GLU A 139 16.65 2.38 3.88
C GLU A 139 16.17 1.80 5.22
N GLU A 140 16.00 2.62 6.25
CA GLU A 140 15.47 2.20 7.55
C GLU A 140 14.04 1.66 7.42
N ILE A 141 13.20 2.29 6.59
CA ILE A 141 11.83 1.84 6.33
C ILE A 141 11.82 0.47 5.63
N VAL A 142 12.61 0.28 4.58
CA VAL A 142 12.70 -1.01 3.87
C VAL A 142 13.18 -2.11 4.81
N ASN A 143 14.22 -1.84 5.62
CA ASN A 143 14.73 -2.77 6.61
C ASN A 143 13.70 -3.06 7.71
N LEU A 144 12.96 -2.06 8.16
CA LEU A 144 11.87 -2.21 9.12
C LEU A 144 10.79 -3.16 8.59
N ILE A 145 10.30 -2.93 7.38
CA ILE A 145 9.29 -3.79 6.73
C ILE A 145 9.80 -5.24 6.66
N HIS A 146 11.02 -5.46 6.23
CA HIS A 146 11.61 -6.80 6.13
C HIS A 146 11.82 -7.46 7.49
N SER A 147 12.17 -6.72 8.53
CA SER A 147 12.36 -7.25 9.89
C SER A 147 11.08 -7.88 10.47
N PHE A 148 9.92 -7.47 9.96
CA PHE A 148 8.61 -8.03 10.26
C PHE A 148 8.06 -8.93 9.13
N ASN A 149 8.91 -9.49 8.28
CA ASN A 149 8.59 -10.37 7.16
C ASN A 149 7.67 -9.75 6.09
N GLY A 150 7.55 -8.44 6.06
CA GLY A 150 6.74 -7.71 5.08
C GLY A 150 7.36 -7.67 3.68
N LEU A 151 6.56 -7.26 2.72
CA LEU A 151 6.92 -6.96 1.34
C LEU A 151 7.09 -5.44 1.20
N ALA A 152 8.24 -4.97 0.74
CA ALA A 152 8.58 -3.56 0.58
C ALA A 152 8.52 -3.15 -0.91
N ILE A 153 7.59 -2.25 -1.25
CA ILE A 153 7.36 -1.75 -2.61
C ILE A 153 7.51 -0.22 -2.61
N ALA A 154 8.36 0.34 -3.47
CA ALA A 154 8.36 1.79 -3.67
C ALA A 154 7.10 2.22 -4.42
N SER A 155 6.33 3.15 -3.82
CA SER A 155 5.03 3.59 -4.36
C SER A 155 5.20 4.44 -5.62
N HIS A 156 4.27 4.32 -6.55
CA HIS A 156 4.02 5.20 -7.72
C HIS A 156 5.26 5.94 -8.25
N ILE A 157 6.30 5.17 -8.65
CA ILE A 157 7.64 5.68 -9.01
C ILE A 157 7.66 6.70 -10.16
N ASP A 158 6.59 6.80 -10.91
CA ASP A 158 6.39 7.68 -12.05
C ASP A 158 5.77 9.05 -11.68
N ARG A 159 5.43 9.27 -10.40
CA ARG A 159 4.94 10.57 -9.90
C ARG A 159 6.10 11.52 -9.63
N GLU A 160 5.86 12.83 -9.78
CA GLU A 160 6.85 13.87 -9.48
C GLU A 160 7.07 14.02 -7.97
N ALA A 161 6.00 13.92 -7.17
CA ALA A 161 6.04 14.02 -5.72
C ALA A 161 5.95 12.63 -5.06
N PHE A 162 6.61 12.49 -3.92
CA PHE A 162 6.58 11.33 -3.04
C PHE A 162 7.05 10.00 -3.67
N SER A 163 7.67 10.05 -4.83
CA SER A 163 8.25 8.88 -5.48
C SER A 163 9.76 8.83 -5.33
N ILE A 164 10.31 7.61 -5.34
CA ILE A 164 11.77 7.43 -5.23
C ILE A 164 12.53 8.11 -6.39
N ILE A 165 11.95 8.12 -7.57
CA ILE A 165 12.56 8.77 -8.74
C ILE A 165 12.39 10.29 -8.67
N GLY A 166 11.19 10.77 -8.28
CA GLY A 166 10.93 12.20 -8.15
C GLY A 166 11.81 12.87 -7.08
N GLN A 167 11.94 12.23 -5.92
CA GLN A 167 12.68 12.79 -4.79
C GLN A 167 14.20 12.60 -4.89
N LEU A 168 14.66 11.43 -5.32
CA LEU A 168 16.09 11.10 -5.34
C LEU A 168 16.72 11.17 -6.73
N GLY A 169 15.93 11.05 -7.79
CA GLY A 169 16.42 10.94 -9.17
C GLY A 169 16.96 9.55 -9.55
N PHE A 170 17.14 8.65 -8.59
CA PHE A 170 17.68 7.31 -8.77
C PHE A 170 17.19 6.36 -7.68
N ILE A 171 17.36 5.06 -7.89
CA ILE A 171 17.16 4.05 -6.85
C ILE A 171 18.51 3.77 -6.20
N PRO A 172 18.67 3.96 -4.86
CA PRO A 172 19.92 3.71 -4.16
C PRO A 172 20.43 2.28 -4.39
N LYS A 173 21.70 2.14 -4.72
CA LYS A 173 22.31 0.84 -4.95
C LYS A 173 22.30 0.01 -3.66
N GLY A 174 21.77 -1.21 -3.74
CA GLY A 174 21.68 -2.13 -2.59
C GLY A 174 20.42 -1.95 -1.75
N LEU A 175 19.54 -0.99 -2.07
CA LEU A 175 18.23 -0.90 -1.43
C LEU A 175 17.40 -2.14 -1.77
N ALA A 176 16.99 -2.88 -0.75
CA ALA A 176 16.37 -4.19 -0.89
C ALA A 176 14.86 -4.13 -1.14
N LEU A 177 14.42 -3.30 -2.11
CA LEU A 177 13.02 -3.29 -2.53
C LEU A 177 12.63 -4.61 -3.20
N ASP A 178 11.47 -5.15 -2.86
CA ASP A 178 10.91 -6.36 -3.48
C ASP A 178 10.28 -6.05 -4.85
N GLY A 179 9.86 -4.82 -5.09
CA GLY A 179 9.28 -4.36 -6.35
C GLY A 179 9.07 -2.85 -6.39
N LEU A 180 8.61 -2.36 -7.53
CA LEU A 180 8.25 -0.97 -7.75
C LEU A 180 6.83 -0.89 -8.25
N GLU A 181 6.07 0.08 -7.75
CA GLU A 181 4.73 0.36 -8.24
C GLU A 181 4.77 1.48 -9.27
N ILE A 182 4.07 1.27 -10.40
CA ILE A 182 3.75 2.31 -11.37
C ILE A 182 2.29 2.74 -11.22
N SER A 183 2.02 4.03 -11.39
CA SER A 183 0.66 4.54 -11.32
C SER A 183 -0.20 4.07 -12.52
N PRO A 184 -1.54 4.18 -12.43
CA PRO A 184 -2.43 3.85 -13.56
C PRO A 184 -2.22 4.72 -14.81
N ARG A 185 -1.36 5.74 -14.74
CA ARG A 185 -1.14 6.73 -15.80
C ARG A 185 -0.14 6.28 -16.86
N ILE A 186 0.65 5.27 -16.55
CA ILE A 186 1.75 4.82 -17.40
C ILE A 186 1.71 3.29 -17.57
N GLY A 187 1.98 2.81 -18.78
CA GLY A 187 2.14 1.37 -19.03
C GLY A 187 3.56 0.89 -18.72
N ILE A 188 3.74 -0.41 -18.49
CA ILE A 188 5.04 -1.01 -18.14
C ILE A 188 6.13 -0.69 -19.18
N LYS A 189 5.80 -0.82 -20.46
CA LYS A 189 6.75 -0.56 -21.53
C LYS A 189 7.22 0.89 -21.47
N GLU A 190 6.29 1.81 -21.37
CA GLU A 190 6.57 3.24 -21.27
C GLU A 190 7.37 3.56 -19.98
N ALA A 191 7.02 2.95 -18.83
CA ALA A 191 7.75 3.11 -17.59
C ALA A 191 9.22 2.71 -17.73
N ARG A 192 9.50 1.56 -18.37
CA ARG A 192 10.88 1.11 -18.61
C ARG A 192 11.65 1.98 -19.59
N GLU A 193 10.98 2.54 -20.60
CA GLU A 193 11.58 3.47 -21.56
C GLU A 193 11.88 4.84 -20.90
N LYS A 194 10.94 5.34 -20.09
CA LYS A 194 11.03 6.66 -19.46
C LYS A 194 11.97 6.68 -18.23
N PHE A 195 12.02 5.57 -17.50
CA PHE A 195 12.79 5.45 -16.25
C PHE A 195 13.81 4.29 -16.33
N PRO A 196 14.90 4.42 -17.13
CA PRO A 196 15.88 3.34 -17.28
C PRO A 196 16.57 2.94 -15.97
N GLN A 197 16.56 3.82 -14.96
CA GLN A 197 17.09 3.54 -13.62
C GLN A 197 16.32 2.46 -12.84
N ILE A 198 15.10 2.10 -13.26
CA ILE A 198 14.33 1.01 -12.64
C ILE A 198 14.90 -0.38 -12.99
N GLY A 199 15.75 -0.48 -14.02
CA GLY A 199 16.43 -1.73 -14.39
C GLY A 199 15.48 -2.92 -14.48
N ASP A 200 15.86 -4.04 -13.87
CA ASP A 200 15.10 -5.29 -13.88
C ASP A 200 14.16 -5.45 -12.66
N TYR A 201 13.95 -4.40 -11.86
CA TYR A 201 13.01 -4.50 -10.75
C TYR A 201 11.64 -5.01 -11.21
N PRO A 202 11.02 -5.94 -10.44
CA PRO A 202 9.63 -6.32 -10.69
C PRO A 202 8.72 -5.10 -10.59
N LEU A 203 7.80 -4.97 -11.54
CA LEU A 203 6.80 -3.90 -11.53
C LEU A 203 5.45 -4.45 -11.12
N ILE A 204 4.72 -3.68 -10.34
CA ILE A 204 3.29 -3.84 -10.09
C ILE A 204 2.56 -2.56 -10.46
N THR A 205 1.24 -2.64 -10.55
CA THR A 205 0.37 -1.48 -10.65
C THR A 205 -0.82 -1.66 -9.71
N SER A 206 -1.21 -0.59 -9.05
CA SER A 206 -2.36 -0.53 -8.15
C SER A 206 -3.12 0.77 -8.41
N SER A 207 -4.28 0.93 -7.81
CA SER A 207 -5.09 2.12 -8.06
C SER A 207 -4.61 3.36 -7.33
N ASP A 208 -4.01 3.20 -6.15
CA ASP A 208 -3.77 4.27 -5.19
C ASP A 208 -5.07 5.05 -4.93
N ALA A 209 -6.12 4.25 -4.60
CA ALA A 209 -7.48 4.73 -4.54
C ALA A 209 -7.71 5.66 -3.36
N HIS A 210 -8.22 6.86 -3.67
CA HIS A 210 -8.68 7.87 -2.72
C HIS A 210 -10.19 8.10 -2.81
N THR A 211 -10.85 7.51 -3.82
CA THR A 211 -12.29 7.45 -4.00
C THR A 211 -12.73 6.03 -4.30
N LEU A 212 -13.98 5.67 -3.99
CA LEU A 212 -14.52 4.34 -4.34
C LEU A 212 -14.43 4.06 -5.84
N GLY A 213 -14.59 5.11 -6.65
CA GLY A 213 -14.52 5.01 -8.11
C GLY A 213 -13.16 4.58 -8.63
N ASP A 214 -12.08 4.75 -7.86
CA ASP A 214 -10.72 4.40 -8.28
C ASP A 214 -10.37 2.94 -8.02
N ILE A 215 -10.99 2.30 -7.03
CA ILE A 215 -10.71 0.91 -6.64
C ILE A 215 -10.88 -0.03 -7.85
N GLY A 216 -9.82 -0.76 -8.17
CA GLY A 216 -9.74 -1.72 -9.26
C GLY A 216 -9.55 -1.13 -10.65
N LYS A 217 -9.41 0.21 -10.81
CA LYS A 217 -9.04 0.83 -12.10
C LYS A 217 -7.66 0.38 -12.57
N SER A 218 -6.78 0.10 -11.64
CA SER A 218 -5.50 -0.53 -11.88
C SER A 218 -5.30 -1.70 -10.92
N SER A 219 -4.69 -2.76 -11.39
CA SER A 219 -4.51 -3.97 -10.59
C SER A 219 -3.43 -4.86 -11.20
N THR A 220 -2.77 -5.62 -10.35
CA THR A 220 -1.77 -6.61 -10.74
C THR A 220 -2.35 -8.01 -10.59
N THR A 221 -2.12 -8.89 -11.56
CA THR A 221 -2.49 -10.30 -11.43
C THR A 221 -1.28 -11.11 -10.99
N PHE A 222 -1.40 -11.82 -9.88
CA PHE A 222 -0.40 -12.77 -9.39
C PHE A 222 -0.79 -14.20 -9.77
N LEU A 223 0.14 -14.94 -10.36
CA LEU A 223 0.02 -16.40 -10.52
C LEU A 223 0.77 -17.06 -9.37
N MET A 224 0.04 -17.61 -8.40
CA MET A 224 0.59 -18.19 -7.15
C MET A 224 -0.32 -19.30 -6.59
N GLU A 225 0.12 -20.03 -5.57
CA GLU A 225 -0.68 -21.12 -5.01
C GLU A 225 -1.75 -20.66 -4.03
N GLU A 226 -1.40 -19.70 -3.19
CA GLU A 226 -2.25 -19.09 -2.17
C GLU A 226 -1.91 -17.61 -1.98
N VAL A 227 -2.77 -16.89 -1.26
CA VAL A 227 -2.50 -15.48 -0.93
C VAL A 227 -1.62 -15.41 0.31
N SER A 228 -0.35 -15.10 0.11
CA SER A 228 0.58 -14.82 1.20
C SER A 228 1.74 -13.95 0.71
N ILE A 229 2.37 -13.21 1.62
CA ILE A 229 3.56 -12.37 1.32
C ILE A 229 4.69 -13.23 0.74
N LYS A 230 4.87 -14.46 1.24
CA LYS A 230 5.85 -15.41 0.70
C LYS A 230 5.59 -15.73 -0.77
N GLU A 231 4.36 -16.06 -1.13
CA GLU A 231 3.97 -16.39 -2.51
C GLU A 231 4.10 -15.16 -3.43
N MET A 232 3.73 -13.96 -2.93
CA MET A 232 3.90 -12.71 -3.67
C MET A 232 5.38 -12.40 -3.93
N LYS A 233 6.27 -12.58 -2.95
CA LYS A 233 7.73 -12.46 -3.15
C LYS A 233 8.24 -13.45 -4.20
N MET A 234 7.75 -14.68 -4.19
CA MET A 234 8.11 -15.68 -5.21
C MET A 234 7.60 -15.27 -6.61
N ALA A 235 6.39 -14.71 -6.70
CA ALA A 235 5.82 -14.26 -7.96
C ALA A 235 6.58 -13.04 -8.54
N LEU A 236 6.94 -12.08 -7.69
CA LEU A 236 7.79 -10.95 -8.09
C LEU A 236 9.18 -11.42 -8.58
N ALA A 237 9.74 -12.41 -7.94
CA ALA A 237 11.03 -13.00 -8.31
C ALA A 237 10.95 -14.02 -9.47
N GLY A 238 9.75 -14.33 -10.01
CA GLY A 238 9.56 -15.31 -11.08
C GLY A 238 9.94 -16.75 -10.70
N LYS A 239 9.82 -17.12 -9.42
CA LYS A 239 10.28 -18.42 -8.89
C LYS A 239 9.21 -19.51 -9.02
N GLU A 240 9.65 -20.74 -9.36
CA GLU A 240 8.83 -21.95 -9.36
C GLU A 240 7.52 -21.82 -10.14
N GLY A 241 7.56 -21.13 -11.29
CA GLY A 241 6.40 -20.88 -12.15
C GLY A 241 5.44 -19.78 -11.66
N ARG A 242 5.67 -19.22 -10.48
CA ARG A 242 4.95 -18.04 -10.01
C ARG A 242 5.41 -16.83 -10.78
N LYS A 243 4.50 -15.90 -11.03
CA LYS A 243 4.83 -14.67 -11.76
C LYS A 243 3.77 -13.59 -11.59
N VAL A 244 4.19 -12.38 -11.87
CA VAL A 244 3.32 -11.23 -12.07
C VAL A 244 2.85 -11.18 -13.52
N ILE A 245 1.59 -10.87 -13.74
CA ILE A 245 0.94 -10.67 -15.04
C ILE A 245 0.31 -9.29 -15.00
N LEU A 246 0.81 -8.38 -15.82
CA LEU A 246 0.36 -6.99 -15.91
C LEU A 246 -0.31 -6.74 -17.26
#